data_96e5bc2cdeacd32a7cd57fdc61a7ddc7
#
_entry.id   96e5bc2cdeacd32a7cd57fdc61a7ddc7
#
_cell.length_a   1.000
_cell.length_b   1.000
_cell.length_c   1.000
_cell.angle_alpha   90.00
_cell.angle_beta   90.00
_cell.angle_gamma   90.00
#
_symmetry.space_group_name_H-M   'P 1'
#
loop_
_entity.id
_entity.type
_entity.pdbx_description
1 polymer ?
#
loop_
_entity_poly.entity_id
_entity_poly.type
_entity_poly.pdbx_seq_one_letter_code
_entity_poly.pdbx_strand_id
1 'polypeptide(L)'
;IQKIKQSGGIIIYGGKEIDCPGFFVEPTIAEVQNEWDIVQEETFAPILYLLKYKDIYEAINLQNDVKQGLSSAIFTESIKNSELFLSSRGSDCGIANVNIGTSGAEIGGAFGGEKETGGGRESGSDSWKQYMRRQTNTINWSNDLPLAQGIEFNLNNSDK
;
A
#
# COMPACT_ATOMS: atom_id res chain seq x y z
N ILE A 1 12.90 19.60 8.71
CA ILE A 1 12.41 20.65 9.62
C ILE A 1 12.41 22.02 8.91
N GLN A 2 13.52 22.44 8.29
CA GLN A 2 13.58 23.73 7.60
C GLN A 2 12.55 23.85 6.47
N LYS A 3 12.41 22.84 5.63
CA LYS A 3 11.39 22.79 4.56
C LYS A 3 9.97 22.94 5.12
N ILE A 4 9.65 22.26 6.22
CA ILE A 4 8.35 22.38 6.90
C ILE A 4 8.07 23.83 7.31
N LYS A 5 9.04 24.48 7.97
CA LYS A 5 8.91 25.88 8.38
C LYS A 5 8.78 26.85 7.20
N GLN A 6 9.52 26.61 6.12
CA GLN A 6 9.46 27.42 4.89
C GLN A 6 8.11 27.32 4.18
N SER A 7 7.48 26.15 4.23
CA SER A 7 6.12 25.93 3.71
C SER A 7 5.01 26.49 4.63
N GLY A 8 5.37 27.03 5.79
CA GLY A 8 4.39 27.57 6.74
C GLY A 8 3.89 26.57 7.79
N GLY A 9 4.54 25.41 7.91
CA GLY A 9 4.21 24.39 8.90
C GLY A 9 4.58 24.77 10.30
N ILE A 10 3.85 24.25 11.27
CA ILE A 10 4.03 24.54 12.69
C ILE A 10 4.68 23.34 13.37
N ILE A 11 5.86 23.54 13.94
CA ILE A 11 6.49 22.53 14.80
C ILE A 11 5.82 22.58 16.17
N ILE A 12 5.07 21.53 16.49
CA ILE A 12 4.35 21.41 17.77
C ILE A 12 5.27 20.89 18.86
N TYR A 13 6.17 19.96 18.50
CA TYR A 13 7.12 19.35 19.42
C TYR A 13 8.42 18.99 18.69
N GLY A 14 9.55 19.02 19.41
CA GLY A 14 10.85 18.60 18.89
C GLY A 14 11.45 19.56 17.85
N GLY A 15 12.08 18.98 16.85
CA GLY A 15 12.68 19.73 15.75
C GLY A 15 14.09 20.21 15.99
N LYS A 16 14.81 19.59 16.94
CA LYS A 16 16.18 19.93 17.29
C LYS A 16 17.10 18.72 17.23
N GLU A 17 18.36 18.99 17.05
CA GLU A 17 19.43 18.00 17.30
C GLU A 17 19.62 17.85 18.82
N ILE A 18 19.97 16.64 19.23
CA ILE A 18 20.30 16.35 20.63
C ILE A 18 21.82 16.52 20.79
N ASP A 19 22.23 17.39 21.68
CA ASP A 19 23.64 17.65 21.97
C ASP A 19 24.26 16.49 22.77
N CYS A 20 24.73 15.49 22.05
CA CYS A 20 25.43 14.31 22.58
C CYS A 20 26.34 13.71 21.50
N PRO A 21 27.32 12.85 21.88
CA PRO A 21 28.13 12.14 20.89
C PRO A 21 27.26 11.25 19.98
N GLY A 22 27.31 11.50 18.66
CA GLY A 22 26.52 10.80 17.64
C GLY A 22 25.59 11.73 16.88
N PHE A 23 24.69 11.16 16.06
CA PHE A 23 23.72 11.88 15.23
C PHE A 23 22.30 11.57 15.73
N PHE A 24 21.89 12.26 16.78
CA PHE A 24 20.58 12.06 17.37
C PHE A 24 19.72 13.32 17.21
N VAL A 25 18.43 13.11 16.94
CA VAL A 25 17.44 14.16 16.77
C VAL A 25 16.23 13.88 17.64
N GLU A 26 15.57 14.94 18.10
CA GLU A 26 14.32 14.82 18.82
C GLU A 26 13.22 14.25 17.93
N PRO A 27 12.37 13.33 18.43
CA PRO A 27 11.10 13.04 17.78
C PRO A 27 10.33 14.34 17.56
N THR A 28 9.79 14.52 16.37
CA THR A 28 9.19 15.79 15.97
C THR A 28 7.75 15.60 15.55
N ILE A 29 6.88 16.53 15.99
CA ILE A 29 5.49 16.60 15.56
C ILE A 29 5.26 17.94 14.86
N ALA A 30 4.73 17.92 13.65
CA ALA A 30 4.47 19.10 12.84
C ALA A 30 3.06 19.10 12.27
N GLU A 31 2.35 20.23 12.37
CA GLU A 31 1.11 20.47 11.64
C GLU A 31 1.46 20.97 10.23
N VAL A 32 0.90 20.31 9.23
CA VAL A 32 1.24 20.49 7.80
C VAL A 32 -0.01 20.40 6.92
N GLN A 33 0.17 20.64 5.63
CA GLN A 33 -0.87 20.42 4.62
C GLN A 33 -0.44 19.33 3.64
N ASN A 34 -1.40 18.53 3.17
CA ASN A 34 -1.14 17.31 2.41
C ASN A 34 -0.42 17.58 1.07
N GLU A 35 -0.74 18.70 0.41
CA GLU A 35 -0.22 19.06 -0.91
C GLU A 35 1.24 19.56 -0.90
N TRP A 36 1.88 19.69 0.25
CA TRP A 36 3.27 20.13 0.30
C TRP A 36 4.22 19.01 -0.12
N ASP A 37 5.18 19.33 -0.98
CA ASP A 37 6.17 18.37 -1.48
C ASP A 37 6.84 17.57 -0.36
N ILE A 38 7.18 18.23 0.76
CA ILE A 38 7.83 17.58 1.91
C ILE A 38 6.93 16.54 2.60
N VAL A 39 5.61 16.65 2.45
CA VAL A 39 4.63 15.69 2.98
C VAL A 39 4.41 14.54 2.01
N GLN A 40 4.47 14.83 0.71
CA GLN A 40 4.33 13.85 -0.37
C GLN A 40 5.59 12.98 -0.57
N GLU A 41 6.75 13.46 -0.12
CA GLU A 41 8.01 12.72 -0.14
C GLU A 41 8.19 11.92 1.15
N GLU A 42 8.66 10.68 1.04
CA GLU A 42 8.98 9.87 2.21
C GLU A 42 10.16 10.48 2.98
N THR A 43 9.97 10.73 4.28
CA THR A 43 10.99 11.28 5.18
C THR A 43 11.48 10.19 6.13
N PHE A 44 12.66 9.63 5.89
CA PHE A 44 13.29 8.66 6.81
C PHE A 44 13.85 9.35 8.06
N ALA A 45 12.96 9.86 8.90
CA ALA A 45 13.30 10.54 10.15
C ALA A 45 12.14 10.41 11.15
N PRO A 46 12.38 10.59 12.46
CA PRO A 46 11.32 10.53 13.48
C PRO A 46 10.45 11.80 13.47
N ILE A 47 9.73 12.01 12.36
CA ILE A 47 8.83 13.14 12.16
C ILE A 47 7.41 12.61 11.92
N LEU A 48 6.45 13.08 12.71
CA LEU A 48 5.03 12.83 12.56
C LEU A 48 4.35 14.09 12.00
N TYR A 49 3.70 13.96 10.86
CA TYR A 49 2.85 15.00 10.28
C TYR A 49 1.43 14.87 10.80
N LEU A 50 0.85 15.98 11.23
CA LEU A 50 -0.55 16.09 11.63
C LEU A 50 -1.30 16.90 10.58
N LEU A 51 -2.37 16.32 10.08
CA LEU A 51 -3.28 16.96 9.14
C LEU A 51 -4.69 16.95 9.73
N LYS A 52 -5.40 18.07 9.62
CA LYS A 52 -6.80 18.15 10.02
C LYS A 52 -7.69 17.73 8.87
N TYR A 53 -8.75 17.04 9.20
CA TYR A 53 -9.81 16.69 8.26
C TYR A 53 -11.18 16.92 8.90
N LYS A 54 -12.23 17.04 8.08
CA LYS A 54 -13.60 17.33 8.55
C LYS A 54 -14.48 16.07 8.63
N ASP A 55 -14.23 15.07 7.78
CA ASP A 55 -14.99 13.83 7.75
C ASP A 55 -14.14 12.65 7.26
N ILE A 56 -14.65 11.44 7.40
CA ILE A 56 -13.92 10.21 7.04
C ILE A 56 -13.58 10.14 5.55
N TYR A 57 -14.37 10.73 4.67
CA TYR A 57 -14.11 10.69 3.23
C TYR A 57 -12.93 11.58 2.88
N GLU A 58 -12.85 12.76 3.48
CA GLU A 58 -11.68 13.63 3.34
C GLU A 58 -10.43 12.97 3.91
N ALA A 59 -10.52 12.34 5.09
CA ALA A 59 -9.39 11.62 5.69
C ALA A 59 -8.85 10.51 4.78
N ILE A 60 -9.74 9.70 4.18
CA ILE A 60 -9.38 8.66 3.24
C ILE A 60 -8.75 9.25 1.97
N ASN A 61 -9.30 10.33 1.44
CA ASN A 61 -8.75 10.99 0.26
C ASN A 61 -7.34 11.53 0.53
N LEU A 62 -7.13 12.24 1.64
CA LEU A 62 -5.81 12.76 2.03
C LEU A 62 -4.81 11.61 2.23
N GLN A 63 -5.21 10.52 2.90
CA GLN A 63 -4.35 9.36 3.12
C GLN A 63 -3.98 8.66 1.82
N ASN A 64 -4.89 8.59 0.87
CA ASN A 64 -4.65 7.96 -0.43
C ASN A 64 -3.91 8.86 -1.43
N ASP A 65 -3.85 10.16 -1.18
CA ASP A 65 -3.22 11.16 -2.06
C ASP A 65 -1.70 11.23 -1.83
N VAL A 66 -1.04 10.06 -1.91
CA VAL A 66 0.41 9.89 -1.91
C VAL A 66 0.76 8.75 -2.86
N LYS A 67 2.01 8.71 -3.31
CA LYS A 67 2.49 7.68 -4.25
C LYS A 67 2.72 6.32 -3.58
N GLN A 68 2.93 6.29 -2.28
CA GLN A 68 3.16 5.09 -1.50
C GLN A 68 1.85 4.50 -0.98
N GLY A 69 1.82 3.19 -0.76
CA GLY A 69 0.67 2.46 -0.24
C GLY A 69 1.06 1.23 0.56
N LEU A 70 2.02 1.35 1.48
CA LEU A 70 2.50 0.21 2.26
C LEU A 70 1.52 -0.16 3.36
N SER A 71 1.31 0.73 4.34
CA SER A 71 0.46 0.45 5.48
C SER A 71 -0.30 1.67 5.97
N SER A 72 -1.47 1.42 6.52
CA SER A 72 -2.37 2.43 7.06
C SER A 72 -3.12 1.89 8.28
N ALA A 73 -3.67 2.79 9.08
CA ALA A 73 -4.52 2.41 10.21
C ALA A 73 -5.61 3.44 10.45
N ILE A 74 -6.76 2.96 10.91
CA ILE A 74 -7.84 3.78 11.44
C ILE A 74 -8.06 3.43 12.90
N PHE A 75 -8.24 4.46 13.75
CA PHE A 75 -8.66 4.30 15.14
C PHE A 75 -10.09 4.82 15.28
N THR A 76 -11.04 3.91 15.51
CA THR A 76 -12.47 4.25 15.52
C THR A 76 -13.28 3.24 16.31
N GLU A 77 -14.36 3.71 16.92
CA GLU A 77 -15.41 2.86 17.52
C GLU A 77 -16.58 2.64 16.55
N SER A 78 -16.58 3.33 15.40
CA SER A 78 -17.64 3.22 14.40
C SER A 78 -17.38 2.06 13.45
N ILE A 79 -18.22 1.02 13.52
CA ILE A 79 -18.15 -0.10 12.57
C ILE A 79 -18.33 0.37 11.11
N LYS A 80 -19.14 1.40 10.87
CA LYS A 80 -19.35 1.96 9.52
C LYS A 80 -18.07 2.58 8.98
N ASN A 81 -17.29 3.27 9.82
CA ASN A 81 -16.04 3.88 9.42
C ASN A 81 -14.96 2.82 9.19
N SER A 82 -14.89 1.77 10.01
CA SER A 82 -13.96 0.67 9.82
C SER A 82 -14.26 -0.11 8.54
N GLU A 83 -15.51 -0.44 8.28
CA GLU A 83 -15.93 -1.12 7.06
C GLU A 83 -15.66 -0.27 5.80
N LEU A 84 -15.94 1.04 5.86
CA LEU A 84 -15.62 1.96 4.77
C LEU A 84 -14.10 1.99 4.52
N PHE A 85 -13.30 2.11 5.57
CA PHE A 85 -11.85 2.18 5.47
C PHE A 85 -11.22 0.92 4.88
N LEU A 86 -11.77 -0.27 5.19
CA LEU A 86 -11.32 -1.56 4.68
C LEU A 86 -11.92 -1.93 3.30
N SER A 87 -12.89 -1.17 2.81
CA SER A 87 -13.53 -1.44 1.52
C SER A 87 -12.69 -0.96 0.34
N SER A 88 -13.10 -1.32 -0.87
CA SER A 88 -12.50 -0.83 -2.13
C SER A 88 -12.58 0.69 -2.33
N ARG A 89 -13.32 1.41 -1.49
CA ARG A 89 -13.42 2.88 -1.47
C ARG A 89 -12.63 3.48 -0.30
N GLY A 90 -11.96 2.65 0.46
CA GLY A 90 -11.20 3.03 1.64
C GLY A 90 -9.71 3.20 1.38
N SER A 91 -8.91 2.62 2.26
CA SER A 91 -7.46 2.71 2.21
C SER A 91 -6.87 1.98 1.00
N ASP A 92 -6.06 2.67 0.22
CA ASP A 92 -5.29 2.13 -0.90
C ASP A 92 -3.87 1.73 -0.44
N CYS A 93 -3.83 0.83 0.53
CA CYS A 93 -2.59 0.28 1.09
C CYS A 93 -2.63 -1.25 1.11
N GLY A 94 -1.45 -1.87 1.03
CA GLY A 94 -1.33 -3.32 1.15
C GLY A 94 -1.66 -3.85 2.55
N ILE A 95 -1.52 -3.01 3.57
CA ILE A 95 -1.90 -3.30 4.96
C ILE A 95 -2.83 -2.20 5.43
N ALA A 96 -4.04 -2.56 5.83
CA ALA A 96 -5.02 -1.64 6.40
C ALA A 96 -5.51 -2.19 7.75
N ASN A 97 -5.18 -1.50 8.81
CA ASN A 97 -5.44 -1.94 10.18
C ASN A 97 -6.55 -1.11 10.84
N VAL A 98 -7.26 -1.73 11.78
CA VAL A 98 -8.27 -1.06 12.60
C VAL A 98 -7.89 -1.19 14.06
N ASN A 99 -7.77 -0.06 14.76
CA ASN A 99 -7.43 0.05 16.19
C ASN A 99 -6.10 -0.61 16.57
N ILE A 100 -5.19 -0.71 15.63
CA ILE A 100 -3.79 -1.13 15.81
C ILE A 100 -2.89 -0.28 14.91
N GLY A 101 -1.65 -0.06 15.32
CA GLY A 101 -0.70 0.77 14.56
C GLY A 101 -0.27 0.16 13.23
N THR A 102 0.44 0.95 12.43
CA THR A 102 0.94 0.58 11.10
C THR A 102 2.25 -0.21 11.13
N SER A 103 2.91 -0.30 12.29
CA SER A 103 4.21 -0.96 12.44
C SER A 103 4.04 -2.47 12.61
N GLY A 104 4.21 -3.17 11.54
CA GLY A 104 4.18 -4.62 11.52
C GLY A 104 2.85 -5.21 11.06
N ALA A 105 2.97 -6.32 10.38
CA ALA A 105 1.85 -7.20 10.05
C ALA A 105 1.82 -8.36 11.06
N GLU A 106 0.63 -8.86 11.35
CA GLU A 106 0.49 -10.12 12.08
C GLU A 106 1.19 -11.25 11.31
N ILE A 107 1.84 -12.16 12.05
CA ILE A 107 2.40 -13.39 11.48
C ILE A 107 1.26 -14.18 10.82
N GLY A 108 1.38 -14.44 9.55
CA GLY A 108 0.33 -15.08 8.77
C GLY A 108 -0.41 -14.11 7.84
N GLY A 109 -0.41 -12.82 8.11
CA GLY A 109 -0.81 -11.80 7.16
C GLY A 109 0.26 -11.56 6.09
N ALA A 110 -0.13 -11.38 4.83
CA ALA A 110 0.82 -11.11 3.75
C ALA A 110 1.35 -9.68 3.85
N PHE A 111 2.67 -9.52 4.00
CA PHE A 111 3.32 -8.21 4.07
C PHE A 111 3.69 -7.70 2.68
N GLY A 112 3.28 -6.50 2.36
CA GLY A 112 3.60 -5.79 1.12
C GLY A 112 2.66 -4.62 0.89
N GLY A 113 2.95 -3.81 -0.13
CA GLY A 113 2.24 -2.57 -0.42
C GLY A 113 1.54 -2.55 -1.77
N GLU A 114 0.93 -1.43 -2.04
CA GLU A 114 0.29 -1.06 -3.30
C GLU A 114 0.99 0.19 -3.88
N LYS A 115 0.55 0.66 -5.03
CA LYS A 115 1.11 1.82 -5.74
C LYS A 115 2.64 1.69 -5.95
N GLU A 116 3.42 2.73 -5.67
CA GLU A 116 4.88 2.70 -5.84
C GLU A 116 5.60 1.79 -4.82
N THR A 117 4.93 1.37 -3.75
CA THR A 117 5.47 0.35 -2.85
C THR A 117 5.32 -1.08 -3.40
N GLY A 118 4.74 -1.23 -4.58
CA GLY A 118 4.62 -2.49 -5.33
C GLY A 118 3.38 -3.29 -4.96
N GLY A 119 2.90 -4.12 -5.90
CA GLY A 119 1.71 -4.98 -5.72
C GLY A 119 2.02 -6.41 -5.27
N GLY A 120 3.26 -6.72 -4.90
CA GLY A 120 3.68 -8.03 -4.41
C GLY A 120 3.52 -8.19 -2.90
N ARG A 121 3.79 -9.39 -2.42
CA ARG A 121 3.83 -9.70 -0.99
C ARG A 121 5.13 -10.45 -0.69
N GLU A 122 5.84 -10.00 0.34
CA GLU A 122 7.17 -10.47 0.69
C GLU A 122 7.14 -11.69 1.60
N SER A 123 6.27 -11.68 2.60
CA SER A 123 6.19 -12.72 3.62
C SER A 123 4.76 -12.90 4.13
N GLY A 124 4.52 -13.97 4.83
CA GLY A 124 3.21 -14.32 5.41
C GLY A 124 2.21 -14.89 4.39
N SER A 125 1.13 -15.48 4.88
CA SER A 125 0.03 -16.04 4.08
C SER A 125 0.48 -16.81 2.83
N ASP A 126 0.05 -16.38 1.67
CA ASP A 126 0.36 -16.99 0.36
C ASP A 126 1.47 -16.28 -0.41
N SER A 127 2.26 -15.43 0.27
CA SER A 127 3.38 -14.68 -0.34
C SER A 127 4.40 -15.59 -1.05
N TRP A 128 4.55 -16.87 -0.61
CA TRP A 128 5.39 -17.85 -1.27
C TRP A 128 5.09 -18.01 -2.77
N LYS A 129 3.86 -17.71 -3.22
CA LYS A 129 3.47 -17.74 -4.63
C LYS A 129 4.19 -16.67 -5.45
N GLN A 130 4.63 -15.58 -4.84
CA GLN A 130 5.39 -14.52 -5.50
C GLN A 130 6.78 -14.98 -5.94
N TYR A 131 7.33 -15.97 -5.25
CA TYR A 131 8.65 -16.56 -5.53
C TYR A 131 8.57 -17.72 -6.53
N MET A 132 7.37 -18.06 -7.01
CA MET A 132 7.13 -19.19 -7.91
C MET A 132 6.80 -18.71 -9.32
N ARG A 133 7.41 -19.33 -10.32
CA ARG A 133 7.00 -19.15 -11.72
C ARG A 133 5.72 -19.93 -11.97
N ARG A 134 4.66 -19.25 -12.36
CA ARG A 134 3.39 -19.89 -12.75
C ARG A 134 3.49 -20.36 -14.20
N GLN A 135 3.09 -21.60 -14.45
CA GLN A 135 2.99 -22.18 -15.78
C GLN A 135 1.75 -23.05 -15.86
N THR A 136 0.95 -22.85 -16.89
CA THR A 136 -0.17 -23.74 -17.21
C THR A 136 0.30 -24.78 -18.20
N ASN A 137 0.04 -26.06 -17.92
CA ASN A 137 0.41 -27.17 -18.79
C ASN A 137 -0.85 -27.98 -19.12
N THR A 138 -0.97 -28.37 -20.39
CA THR A 138 -1.97 -29.31 -20.84
C THR A 138 -1.24 -30.42 -21.60
N ILE A 139 -1.49 -31.67 -21.21
CA ILE A 139 -0.88 -32.82 -21.81
C ILE A 139 -1.99 -33.64 -22.51
N ASN A 140 -1.89 -33.78 -23.81
CA ASN A 140 -2.75 -34.66 -24.56
C ASN A 140 -2.11 -36.08 -24.66
N TRP A 141 -2.79 -37.09 -24.13
CA TRP A 141 -2.35 -38.48 -24.11
C TRP A 141 -2.90 -39.29 -25.27
N SER A 142 -3.80 -38.71 -26.10
CA SER A 142 -4.35 -39.37 -27.27
C SER A 142 -3.51 -39.11 -28.52
N ASN A 143 -3.76 -39.89 -29.56
CA ASN A 143 -3.17 -39.65 -30.88
C ASN A 143 -3.97 -38.63 -31.72
N ASP A 144 -5.11 -38.19 -31.21
CA ASP A 144 -5.95 -37.18 -31.83
C ASP A 144 -5.50 -35.76 -31.45
N LEU A 145 -5.79 -34.80 -32.30
CA LEU A 145 -5.58 -33.38 -32.00
C LEU A 145 -6.93 -32.78 -31.58
N PRO A 146 -7.25 -32.77 -30.27
CA PRO A 146 -8.46 -32.14 -29.78
C PRO A 146 -8.35 -30.61 -29.94
N LEU A 147 -9.23 -30.07 -30.78
CA LEU A 147 -9.32 -28.61 -30.94
C LEU A 147 -10.15 -28.02 -29.81
N ALA A 148 -9.72 -26.87 -29.30
CA ALA A 148 -10.39 -26.20 -28.20
C ALA A 148 -11.80 -25.72 -28.64
N GLN A 149 -12.78 -25.89 -27.73
CA GLN A 149 -14.09 -25.22 -27.79
C GLN A 149 -14.90 -25.46 -29.08
N GLY A 150 -14.89 -26.70 -29.62
CA GLY A 150 -15.74 -27.06 -30.74
C GLY A 150 -15.32 -26.45 -32.09
N ILE A 151 -14.07 -26.06 -32.21
CA ILE A 151 -13.50 -25.64 -33.51
C ILE A 151 -13.37 -26.89 -34.39
N GLU A 152 -14.01 -26.90 -35.55
CA GLU A 152 -13.89 -27.94 -36.57
C GLU A 152 -13.25 -27.35 -37.83
N PHE A 153 -12.20 -27.99 -38.34
CA PHE A 153 -11.66 -27.68 -39.68
C PHE A 153 -12.21 -28.66 -40.69
N ASN A 154 -13.12 -28.20 -41.53
CA ASN A 154 -13.55 -28.97 -42.69
C ASN A 154 -12.45 -28.90 -43.76
N LEU A 155 -11.55 -29.84 -43.75
CA LEU A 155 -10.62 -30.05 -44.87
C LEU A 155 -11.43 -30.69 -46.02
N ASN A 156 -12.02 -29.87 -46.86
CA ASN A 156 -12.56 -30.38 -48.13
C ASN A 156 -11.38 -30.93 -48.93
N ASN A 157 -11.32 -32.25 -49.06
CA ASN A 157 -10.49 -32.95 -50.02
C ASN A 157 -10.96 -32.62 -51.46
N SER A 158 -10.56 -31.46 -51.94
CA SER A 158 -10.62 -31.16 -53.37
C SER A 158 -9.18 -30.95 -53.81
N ASP A 159 -8.54 -32.11 -54.12
CA ASP A 159 -7.61 -32.26 -55.24
C ASP A 159 -7.14 -33.71 -55.27
N LYS A 160 -7.83 -34.48 -56.12
CA LYS A 160 -7.29 -35.67 -56.80
C LYS A 160 -7.06 -35.31 -58.22
#